data_19623d908839ed3c887f9eca5a0e90a9
#
_entry.id   19623d908839ed3c887f9eca5a0e90a9
#
_cell.length_a   1.000
_cell.length_b   1.000
_cell.length_c   1.000
_cell.angle_alpha   90.00
_cell.angle_beta   90.00
_cell.angle_gamma   90.00
#
_symmetry.space_group_name_H-M   'P 1'
#
loop_
_entity.id
_entity.type
_entity.pdbx_description
1 polymer ?
#
loop_
_entity_poly.entity_id
_entity_poly.type
_entity_poly.pdbx_seq_one_letter_code
_entity_poly.pdbx_strand_id
1 'polypeptide(L)'
;LFPGYYATVFGPPVVQTLNGLAWWGVMVFVWLAGVELDLRHAWWNRRDSLITAGCALVTPLALGSVVAVFLASQVGWVGQARPWQFVLGVGMSCAVTALPILILFMEKLAILRQPLGQRILRYASLDDVAIWGVLAVILMEWQRVATQGLFLVSFAAAAYAYRLLMRAIPQADRWYVGLIWLATCALGADLSGLHFMVGAFLA
;
A
#
# COMPACT_ATOMS: atom_id res chain seq x y z
N LEU A 1 -4.80 20.12 27.64
CA LEU A 1 -4.22 21.42 27.49
C LEU A 1 -5.34 22.46 27.31
N PHE A 2 -6.06 22.62 26.24
CA PHE A 2 -7.21 23.52 26.10
C PHE A 2 -8.32 22.83 25.30
N PRO A 3 -9.16 21.97 25.93
CA PRO A 3 -10.17 21.17 25.21
C PRO A 3 -11.17 22.01 24.40
N GLY A 4 -11.55 23.19 24.92
CA GLY A 4 -12.47 24.10 24.23
C GLY A 4 -11.87 24.71 22.95
N TYR A 5 -10.59 25.05 22.96
CA TYR A 5 -9.88 25.58 21.79
C TYR A 5 -9.76 24.53 20.68
N TYR A 6 -9.44 23.29 21.06
CA TYR A 6 -9.35 22.19 20.12
C TYR A 6 -10.69 21.93 19.40
N ALA A 7 -11.79 21.89 20.14
CA ALA A 7 -13.12 21.69 19.57
C ALA A 7 -13.56 22.83 18.65
N THR A 8 -13.09 24.07 18.90
CA THR A 8 -13.42 25.24 18.08
C THR A 8 -12.60 25.27 16.79
N VAL A 9 -11.30 24.94 16.85
CA VAL A 9 -10.39 25.01 15.70
C VAL A 9 -10.50 23.76 14.83
N PHE A 10 -10.64 22.59 15.46
CA PHE A 10 -10.72 21.28 14.78
C PHE A 10 -12.13 20.70 14.83
N GLY A 11 -13.14 21.53 14.49
CA GLY A 11 -14.50 21.02 14.33
C GLY A 11 -14.58 19.91 13.23
N PRO A 12 -15.65 19.07 13.27
CA PRO A 12 -15.79 17.93 12.34
C PRO A 12 -15.59 18.29 10.85
N PRO A 13 -16.07 19.45 10.34
CA PRO A 13 -15.85 19.82 8.94
C PRO A 13 -14.37 20.09 8.62
N VAL A 14 -13.63 20.72 9.55
CA VAL A 14 -12.20 21.02 9.37
C VAL A 14 -11.39 19.74 9.36
N VAL A 15 -11.67 18.81 10.29
CA VAL A 15 -11.02 17.50 10.33
C VAL A 15 -11.28 16.71 9.05
N GLN A 16 -12.50 16.75 8.55
CA GLN A 16 -12.88 16.05 7.31
C GLN A 16 -12.14 16.60 6.08
N THR A 17 -11.99 17.94 6.00
CA THR A 17 -11.22 18.59 4.93
C THR A 17 -9.73 18.26 5.02
N LEU A 18 -9.16 18.31 6.23
CA LEU A 18 -7.76 17.97 6.47
C LEU A 18 -7.48 16.51 6.16
N ASN A 19 -8.39 15.59 6.49
CA ASN A 19 -8.28 14.18 6.13
C ASN A 19 -8.25 14.01 4.61
N GLY A 20 -9.12 14.68 3.86
CA GLY A 20 -9.11 14.64 2.39
C GLY A 20 -7.74 15.06 1.81
N LEU A 21 -7.19 16.16 2.34
CA LEU A 21 -5.88 16.66 1.92
C LEU A 21 -4.75 15.67 2.30
N ALA A 22 -4.80 15.10 3.49
CA ALA A 22 -3.84 14.11 3.95
C ALA A 22 -3.87 12.85 3.06
N TRP A 23 -5.06 12.37 2.67
CA TRP A 23 -5.21 11.23 1.78
C TRP A 23 -4.63 11.50 0.40
N TRP A 24 -4.85 12.69 -0.17
CA TRP A 24 -4.20 13.10 -1.40
C TRP A 24 -2.67 13.11 -1.28
N GLY A 25 -2.13 13.65 -0.19
CA GLY A 25 -0.70 13.63 0.07
C GLY A 25 -0.14 12.21 0.11
N VAL A 26 -0.82 11.29 0.80
CA VAL A 26 -0.43 9.88 0.87
C VAL A 26 -0.52 9.20 -0.49
N MET A 27 -1.59 9.44 -1.27
CA MET A 27 -1.73 8.85 -2.61
C MET A 27 -0.61 9.29 -3.55
N VAL A 28 -0.30 10.59 -3.58
CA VAL A 28 0.80 11.12 -4.40
C VAL A 28 2.15 10.54 -3.95
N PHE A 29 2.36 10.41 -2.64
CA PHE A 29 3.58 9.84 -2.11
C PHE A 29 3.75 8.36 -2.49
N VAL A 30 2.71 7.56 -2.32
CA VAL A 30 2.71 6.13 -2.69
C VAL A 30 2.89 5.95 -4.20
N TRP A 31 2.27 6.82 -5.01
CA TRP A 31 2.46 6.84 -6.46
C TRP A 31 3.90 7.14 -6.86
N LEU A 32 4.53 8.15 -6.25
CA LEU A 32 5.95 8.47 -6.50
C LEU A 32 6.85 7.29 -6.16
N ALA A 33 6.57 6.59 -5.05
CA ALA A 33 7.29 5.38 -4.69
C ALA A 33 7.14 4.27 -5.75
N GLY A 34 5.94 4.11 -6.33
CA GLY A 34 5.68 3.19 -7.43
C GLY A 34 6.47 3.55 -8.70
N VAL A 35 6.51 4.83 -9.05
CA VAL A 35 7.26 5.34 -10.22
C VAL A 35 8.78 5.18 -10.05
N GLU A 36 9.31 5.29 -8.83
CA GLU A 36 10.74 5.10 -8.55
C GLU A 36 11.18 3.63 -8.57
N LEU A 37 10.23 2.69 -8.57
CA LEU A 37 10.52 1.26 -8.59
C LEU A 37 11.06 0.82 -9.95
N ASP A 38 12.30 0.33 -9.99
CA ASP A 38 12.89 -0.28 -11.19
C ASP A 38 12.35 -1.71 -11.42
N LEU A 39 11.20 -1.78 -12.10
CA LEU A 39 10.53 -3.05 -12.44
C LEU A 39 11.40 -3.98 -13.29
N ARG A 40 12.27 -3.42 -14.14
CA ARG A 40 13.14 -4.22 -15.01
C ARG A 40 14.19 -4.97 -14.17
N HIS A 41 14.81 -4.27 -13.23
CA HIS A 41 15.77 -4.87 -12.31
C HIS A 41 15.10 -5.85 -11.32
N ALA A 42 13.85 -5.55 -10.92
CA ALA A 42 13.05 -6.43 -10.09
C ALA A 42 12.75 -7.76 -10.77
N TRP A 43 12.43 -7.72 -12.07
CA TRP A 43 12.15 -8.93 -12.85
C TRP A 43 13.39 -9.80 -13.09
N TRP A 44 14.53 -9.19 -13.33
CA TRP A 44 15.78 -9.93 -13.58
C TRP A 44 16.26 -10.70 -12.35
N ASN A 45 16.09 -10.14 -11.16
CA ASN A 45 16.50 -10.76 -9.89
C ASN A 45 15.30 -11.30 -9.08
N ARG A 46 14.23 -11.72 -9.76
CA ARG A 46 12.95 -12.10 -9.11
C ARG A 46 13.09 -13.19 -8.04
N ARG A 47 13.98 -14.18 -8.24
CA ARG A 47 14.16 -15.29 -7.30
C ARG A 47 14.76 -14.81 -5.98
N ASP A 48 15.81 -14.03 -6.05
CA ASP A 48 16.45 -13.42 -4.87
C ASP A 48 15.47 -12.47 -4.14
N SER A 49 14.76 -11.66 -4.92
CA SER A 49 13.78 -10.72 -4.38
C SER A 49 12.61 -11.42 -3.69
N LEU A 50 12.08 -12.49 -4.28
CA LEU A 50 10.97 -13.25 -3.69
C LEU A 50 11.37 -14.00 -2.43
N ILE A 51 12.56 -14.59 -2.40
CA ILE A 51 13.05 -15.29 -1.21
C ILE A 51 13.29 -14.29 -0.07
N THR A 52 13.99 -13.20 -0.34
CA THR A 52 14.33 -12.21 0.69
C THR A 52 13.08 -11.49 1.20
N ALA A 53 12.21 -10.99 0.31
CA ALA A 53 10.96 -10.36 0.71
C ALA A 53 10.03 -11.37 1.40
N GLY A 54 9.94 -12.60 0.90
CA GLY A 54 9.14 -13.65 1.54
C GLY A 54 9.61 -13.97 2.96
N CYS A 55 10.91 -14.07 3.19
CA CYS A 55 11.46 -14.27 4.55
C CYS A 55 11.21 -13.04 5.44
N ALA A 56 11.37 -11.83 4.90
CA ALA A 56 11.15 -10.59 5.63
C ALA A 56 9.69 -10.45 6.07
N LEU A 57 8.74 -10.86 5.24
CA LEU A 57 7.31 -10.85 5.55
C LEU A 57 6.91 -12.00 6.49
N VAL A 58 7.25 -13.24 6.13
CA VAL A 58 6.75 -14.45 6.82
C VAL A 58 7.27 -14.53 8.25
N THR A 59 8.52 -14.11 8.50
CA THR A 59 9.12 -14.21 9.84
C THR A 59 8.38 -13.37 10.88
N PRO A 60 8.20 -12.04 10.71
CA PRO A 60 7.47 -11.23 11.68
C PRO A 60 5.97 -11.57 11.72
N LEU A 61 5.38 -11.93 10.57
CA LEU A 61 3.99 -12.38 10.50
C LEU A 61 3.77 -13.64 11.34
N ALA A 62 4.64 -14.63 11.22
CA ALA A 62 4.55 -15.86 12.00
C ALA A 62 4.79 -15.62 13.50
N LEU A 63 5.81 -14.85 13.86
CA LEU A 63 6.09 -14.50 15.26
C LEU A 63 4.94 -13.69 15.87
N GLY A 64 4.42 -12.70 15.18
CA GLY A 64 3.26 -11.92 15.61
C GLY A 64 2.00 -12.78 15.76
N SER A 65 1.80 -13.73 14.85
CA SER A 65 0.69 -14.68 14.94
C SER A 65 0.82 -15.62 16.15
N VAL A 66 2.00 -16.10 16.46
CA VAL A 66 2.28 -16.92 17.68
C VAL A 66 1.97 -16.09 18.94
N VAL A 67 2.44 -14.84 18.99
CA VAL A 67 2.13 -13.93 20.10
C VAL A 67 0.63 -13.68 20.22
N ALA A 68 -0.08 -13.52 19.10
CA ALA A 68 -1.52 -13.33 19.09
C ALA A 68 -2.29 -14.54 19.67
N VAL A 69 -1.89 -15.76 19.31
CA VAL A 69 -2.46 -17.00 19.89
C VAL A 69 -2.21 -17.04 21.39
N PHE A 70 -1.01 -16.72 21.84
CA PHE A 70 -0.67 -16.69 23.26
C PHE A 70 -1.51 -15.64 24.01
N LEU A 71 -1.61 -14.43 23.49
CA LEU A 71 -2.44 -13.38 24.10
C LEU A 71 -3.92 -13.76 24.16
N ALA A 72 -4.46 -14.32 23.09
CA ALA A 72 -5.85 -14.81 23.07
C ALA A 72 -6.11 -15.88 24.11
N SER A 73 -5.12 -16.73 24.42
CA SER A 73 -5.25 -17.77 25.46
C SER A 73 -5.24 -17.20 26.88
N GLN A 74 -4.63 -16.04 27.12
CA GLN A 74 -4.52 -15.41 28.45
C GLN A 74 -5.68 -14.44 28.74
N VAL A 75 -6.05 -13.63 27.76
CA VAL A 75 -7.01 -12.52 27.93
C VAL A 75 -8.42 -12.93 27.50
N GLY A 76 -8.56 -14.05 26.81
CA GLY A 76 -9.78 -14.45 26.16
C GLY A 76 -9.98 -13.74 24.83
N TRP A 77 -10.97 -14.22 24.09
CA TRP A 77 -11.27 -13.70 22.76
C TRP A 77 -12.01 -12.36 22.85
N VAL A 78 -11.43 -11.28 22.34
CA VAL A 78 -12.04 -9.95 22.33
C VAL A 78 -12.48 -9.60 20.92
N GLY A 79 -13.80 -9.57 20.67
CA GLY A 79 -14.37 -9.02 19.45
C GLY A 79 -15.25 -9.99 18.65
N GLN A 80 -15.86 -9.47 17.58
CA GLN A 80 -16.71 -10.22 16.65
C GLN A 80 -15.95 -10.89 15.50
N ALA A 81 -14.62 -10.69 15.42
CA ALA A 81 -13.79 -11.27 14.38
C ALA A 81 -13.59 -12.79 14.59
N ARG A 82 -13.44 -13.53 13.51
CA ARG A 82 -13.10 -14.95 13.58
C ARG A 82 -11.69 -15.12 14.18
N PRO A 83 -11.42 -16.18 14.97
CA PRO A 83 -10.12 -16.41 15.61
C PRO A 83 -8.91 -16.27 14.70
N TRP A 84 -8.97 -16.86 13.50
CA TRP A 84 -7.89 -16.81 12.53
C TRP A 84 -7.65 -15.39 11.95
N GLN A 85 -8.73 -14.59 11.82
CA GLN A 85 -8.63 -13.20 11.34
C GLN A 85 -7.87 -12.31 12.33
N PHE A 86 -8.14 -12.49 13.63
CA PHE A 86 -7.39 -11.80 14.67
C PHE A 86 -5.92 -12.19 14.68
N VAL A 87 -5.63 -13.49 14.65
CA VAL A 87 -4.26 -14.02 14.67
C VAL A 87 -3.47 -13.48 13.47
N LEU A 88 -4.04 -13.58 12.27
CA LEU A 88 -3.40 -13.03 11.06
C LEU A 88 -3.32 -11.51 11.08
N GLY A 89 -4.35 -10.82 11.62
CA GLY A 89 -4.36 -9.35 11.74
C GLY A 89 -3.23 -8.84 12.63
N VAL A 90 -3.03 -9.46 13.79
CA VAL A 90 -1.90 -9.13 14.68
C VAL A 90 -0.57 -9.49 14.03
N GLY A 91 -0.46 -10.68 13.43
CA GLY A 91 0.74 -11.08 12.69
C GLY A 91 1.09 -10.09 11.58
N MET A 92 0.09 -9.67 10.80
CA MET A 92 0.26 -8.68 9.75
C MET A 92 0.69 -7.31 10.30
N SER A 93 0.11 -6.87 11.43
CA SER A 93 0.51 -5.61 12.09
C SER A 93 1.99 -5.60 12.51
N CYS A 94 2.55 -6.77 12.81
CA CYS A 94 3.98 -6.93 13.11
C CYS A 94 4.86 -6.97 11.85
N ALA A 95 4.29 -7.33 10.70
CA ALA A 95 5.02 -7.51 9.45
C ALA A 95 4.99 -6.25 8.55
N VAL A 96 4.03 -5.36 8.74
CA VAL A 96 3.88 -4.15 7.91
C VAL A 96 5.11 -3.27 7.97
N THR A 97 5.69 -3.01 6.81
CA THR A 97 6.73 -2.00 6.60
C THR A 97 6.09 -0.68 6.12
N ALA A 98 6.54 0.44 6.69
CA ALA A 98 6.09 1.76 6.24
C ALA A 98 6.98 2.23 5.08
N LEU A 99 6.65 1.85 3.84
CA LEU A 99 7.38 2.26 2.63
C LEU A 99 7.67 3.76 2.58
N PRO A 100 6.71 4.67 2.91
CA PRO A 100 6.96 6.10 2.94
C PRO A 100 8.12 6.54 3.83
N ILE A 101 8.17 6.01 5.05
CA ILE A 101 9.25 6.34 6.00
C ILE A 101 10.58 5.77 5.53
N LEU A 102 10.55 4.56 4.97
CA LEU A 102 11.73 3.91 4.43
C LEU A 102 12.36 4.73 3.30
N ILE A 103 11.56 5.25 2.37
CA ILE A 103 12.03 6.13 1.29
C ILE A 103 12.67 7.40 1.85
N LEU A 104 12.00 8.08 2.80
CA LEU A 104 12.56 9.27 3.44
C LEU A 104 13.90 9.00 4.12
N PHE A 105 14.06 7.85 4.78
CA PHE A 105 15.33 7.44 5.38
C PHE A 105 16.41 7.22 4.31
N MET A 106 16.08 6.49 3.25
CA MET A 106 17.02 6.21 2.16
C MET A 106 17.43 7.47 1.42
N GLU A 107 16.52 8.44 1.28
CA GLU A 107 16.80 9.74 0.70
C GLU A 107 17.76 10.55 1.58
N LYS A 108 17.50 10.65 2.90
CA LYS A 108 18.38 11.31 3.87
C LYS A 108 19.77 10.70 3.94
N LEU A 109 19.88 9.39 3.77
CA LEU A 109 21.15 8.67 3.72
C LEU A 109 21.83 8.72 2.33
N ALA A 110 21.20 9.37 1.35
CA ALA A 110 21.64 9.43 -0.05
C ALA A 110 21.88 8.04 -0.69
N ILE A 111 21.16 7.01 -0.23
CA ILE A 111 21.29 5.64 -0.76
C ILE A 111 20.11 5.24 -1.67
N LEU A 112 19.05 6.03 -1.75
CA LEU A 112 17.82 5.70 -2.51
C LEU A 112 18.13 5.28 -3.95
N ARG A 113 19.03 6.01 -4.63
CA ARG A 113 19.43 5.74 -6.02
C ARG A 113 20.61 4.78 -6.16
N GLN A 114 21.19 4.32 -5.04
CA GLN A 114 22.27 3.34 -5.04
C GLN A 114 21.73 1.92 -5.20
N PRO A 115 22.54 0.95 -5.64
CA PRO A 115 22.12 -0.45 -5.80
C PRO A 115 21.53 -1.06 -4.54
N LEU A 116 22.03 -0.68 -3.35
CA LEU A 116 21.51 -1.12 -2.06
C LEU A 116 20.10 -0.55 -1.81
N GLY A 117 19.91 0.76 -2.01
CA GLY A 117 18.61 1.40 -1.82
C GLY A 117 17.55 0.84 -2.76
N GLN A 118 17.90 0.63 -4.03
CA GLN A 118 17.01 0.02 -5.02
C GLN A 118 16.64 -1.43 -4.68
N ARG A 119 17.54 -2.19 -4.03
CA ARG A 119 17.23 -3.52 -3.50
C ARG A 119 16.22 -3.44 -2.36
N ILE A 120 16.47 -2.57 -1.39
CA ILE A 120 15.60 -2.39 -0.22
C ILE A 120 14.20 -1.94 -0.67
N LEU A 121 14.12 -0.95 -1.57
CA LEU A 121 12.86 -0.45 -2.13
C LEU A 121 12.06 -1.57 -2.80
N ARG A 122 12.71 -2.40 -3.61
CA ARG A 122 12.08 -3.54 -4.28
C ARG A 122 11.52 -4.56 -3.29
N TYR A 123 12.27 -4.90 -2.24
CA TYR A 123 11.80 -5.86 -1.24
C TYR A 123 10.62 -5.30 -0.47
N ALA A 124 10.69 -4.05 -0.05
CA ALA A 124 9.61 -3.37 0.65
C ALA A 124 8.34 -3.25 -0.22
N SER A 125 8.49 -2.97 -1.52
CA SER A 125 7.35 -2.92 -2.44
C SER A 125 6.69 -4.28 -2.66
N LEU A 126 7.48 -5.36 -2.73
CA LEU A 126 6.93 -6.72 -2.81
C LEU A 126 6.23 -7.11 -1.52
N ASP A 127 6.76 -6.68 -0.38
CA ASP A 127 6.18 -6.87 0.93
C ASP A 127 4.81 -6.18 1.03
N ASP A 128 4.71 -4.92 0.63
CA ASP A 128 3.44 -4.18 0.59
C ASP A 128 2.39 -4.87 -0.28
N VAL A 129 2.75 -5.33 -1.48
CA VAL A 129 1.82 -6.09 -2.35
C VAL A 129 1.36 -7.38 -1.67
N ALA A 130 2.27 -8.11 -1.02
CA ALA A 130 1.94 -9.33 -0.30
C ALA A 130 1.05 -9.07 0.92
N ILE A 131 1.31 -7.99 1.68
CA ILE A 131 0.49 -7.56 2.81
C ILE A 131 -0.94 -7.23 2.36
N TRP A 132 -1.11 -6.51 1.24
CA TRP A 132 -2.43 -6.25 0.68
C TRP A 132 -3.15 -7.55 0.27
N GLY A 133 -2.40 -8.54 -0.26
CA GLY A 133 -2.93 -9.88 -0.53
C GLY A 133 -3.42 -10.59 0.73
N VAL A 134 -2.62 -10.57 1.81
CA VAL A 134 -2.99 -11.13 3.11
C VAL A 134 -4.20 -10.41 3.69
N LEU A 135 -4.23 -9.08 3.63
CA LEU A 135 -5.37 -8.28 4.08
C LEU A 135 -6.66 -8.63 3.32
N ALA A 136 -6.57 -8.80 2.00
CA ALA A 136 -7.70 -9.23 1.18
C ALA A 136 -8.24 -10.60 1.63
N VAL A 137 -7.36 -11.54 1.99
CA VAL A 137 -7.75 -12.86 2.56
C VAL A 137 -8.39 -12.71 3.93
N ILE A 138 -7.87 -11.87 4.81
CA ILE A 138 -8.42 -11.63 6.16
C ILE A 138 -9.82 -11.01 6.08
N LEU A 139 -9.98 -10.03 5.20
CA LEU A 139 -11.25 -9.33 4.99
C LEU A 139 -12.24 -10.09 4.12
N MET A 140 -11.85 -11.24 3.60
CA MET A 140 -12.48 -12.12 2.62
C MET A 140 -14.02 -11.95 2.53
N GLU A 141 -14.43 -11.06 1.65
CA GLU A 141 -15.76 -11.02 1.09
C GLU A 141 -15.68 -11.68 -0.30
N TRP A 142 -15.99 -12.98 -0.37
CA TRP A 142 -15.93 -13.74 -1.64
C TRP A 142 -16.71 -13.09 -2.78
N GLN A 143 -17.71 -12.28 -2.44
CA GLN A 143 -18.49 -11.51 -3.41
C GLN A 143 -17.67 -10.42 -4.12
N ARG A 144 -16.56 -9.96 -3.52
CA ARG A 144 -15.70 -8.89 -4.09
C ARG A 144 -14.49 -9.41 -4.86
N VAL A 145 -14.15 -10.69 -4.75
CA VAL A 145 -13.01 -11.26 -5.49
C VAL A 145 -13.18 -11.10 -7.00
N ALA A 146 -14.39 -11.27 -7.50
CA ALA A 146 -14.68 -11.09 -8.93
C ALA A 146 -14.52 -9.62 -9.37
N THR A 147 -14.99 -8.65 -8.57
CA THR A 147 -14.83 -7.21 -8.89
C THR A 147 -13.39 -6.75 -8.78
N GLN A 148 -12.63 -7.28 -7.84
CA GLN A 148 -11.19 -7.04 -7.71
C GLN A 148 -10.41 -7.61 -8.90
N GLY A 149 -10.73 -8.84 -9.31
CA GLY A 149 -10.16 -9.45 -10.52
C GLY A 149 -10.49 -8.66 -11.79
N LEU A 150 -11.74 -8.21 -11.93
CA LEU A 150 -12.15 -7.35 -13.04
C LEU A 150 -11.42 -6.02 -13.04
N PHE A 151 -11.23 -5.41 -11.86
CA PHE A 151 -10.43 -4.19 -11.73
C PHE A 151 -9.00 -4.41 -12.20
N LEU A 152 -8.32 -5.47 -11.77
CA LEU A 152 -6.92 -5.74 -12.18
C LEU A 152 -6.79 -5.94 -13.69
N VAL A 153 -7.74 -6.64 -14.31
CA VAL A 153 -7.75 -6.84 -15.76
C VAL A 153 -8.03 -5.52 -16.50
N SER A 154 -9.03 -4.76 -16.06
CA SER A 154 -9.35 -3.44 -16.65
C SER A 154 -8.22 -2.43 -16.43
N PHE A 155 -7.59 -2.46 -15.27
CA PHE A 155 -6.39 -1.67 -14.96
C PHE A 155 -5.25 -1.99 -15.93
N ALA A 156 -4.95 -3.26 -16.18
CA ALA A 156 -3.87 -3.65 -17.11
C ALA A 156 -4.14 -3.12 -18.53
N ALA A 157 -5.38 -3.20 -19.02
CA ALA A 157 -5.79 -2.65 -20.30
C ALA A 157 -5.70 -1.12 -20.33
N ALA A 158 -6.17 -0.46 -19.27
CA ALA A 158 -6.13 0.99 -19.13
C ALA A 158 -4.69 1.51 -18.98
N ALA A 159 -3.81 0.81 -18.26
CA ALA A 159 -2.39 1.14 -18.13
C ALA A 159 -1.67 1.06 -19.48
N TYR A 160 -2.03 0.07 -20.31
CA TYR A 160 -1.51 0.01 -21.68
C TYR A 160 -1.97 1.21 -22.53
N ALA A 161 -3.24 1.58 -22.46
CA ALA A 161 -3.79 2.75 -23.15
C ALA A 161 -3.14 4.04 -22.64
N TYR A 162 -2.98 4.19 -21.32
CA TYR A 162 -2.27 5.30 -20.68
C TYR A 162 -0.82 5.44 -21.17
N ARG A 163 -0.11 4.32 -21.27
CA ARG A 163 1.25 4.32 -21.82
C ARG A 163 1.31 4.84 -23.26
N LEU A 164 0.33 4.51 -24.09
CA LEU A 164 0.24 5.02 -25.47
C LEU A 164 -0.06 6.53 -25.46
N LEU A 165 -1.00 6.96 -24.62
CA LEU A 165 -1.38 8.36 -24.45
C LEU A 165 -0.18 9.21 -24.02
N MET A 166 0.61 8.75 -23.02
CA MET A 166 1.79 9.45 -22.51
C MET A 166 2.89 9.64 -23.57
N ARG A 167 2.91 8.84 -24.64
CA ARG A 167 3.83 9.04 -25.78
C ARG A 167 3.39 10.17 -26.68
N ALA A 168 2.09 10.44 -26.77
CA ALA A 168 1.52 11.47 -27.63
C ALA A 168 1.47 12.85 -26.95
N ILE A 169 1.51 12.91 -25.62
CA ILE A 169 1.38 14.16 -24.86
C ILE A 169 2.73 14.85 -24.70
N PRO A 170 2.77 16.20 -24.86
CA PRO A 170 3.95 17.02 -24.56
C PRO A 170 4.48 16.80 -23.14
N GLN A 171 5.78 16.87 -22.94
CA GLN A 171 6.41 16.59 -21.63
C GLN A 171 5.88 17.50 -20.52
N ALA A 172 5.56 18.74 -20.83
CA ALA A 172 5.02 19.72 -19.88
C ALA A 172 3.66 19.30 -19.29
N ASP A 173 2.82 18.59 -20.07
CA ASP A 173 1.45 18.25 -19.68
C ASP A 173 1.34 16.86 -19.04
N ARG A 174 2.40 16.05 -19.11
CA ARG A 174 2.40 14.67 -18.59
C ARG A 174 2.09 14.59 -17.12
N TRP A 175 2.50 15.59 -16.34
CA TRP A 175 2.27 15.65 -14.91
C TRP A 175 0.77 15.75 -14.58
N TYR A 176 0.01 16.57 -15.30
CA TYR A 176 -1.43 16.70 -15.12
C TYR A 176 -2.17 15.39 -15.42
N VAL A 177 -1.78 14.75 -16.54
CA VAL A 177 -2.36 13.47 -16.94
C VAL A 177 -1.98 12.37 -15.94
N GLY A 178 -0.76 12.42 -15.38
CA GLY A 178 -0.33 11.53 -14.30
C GLY A 178 -1.20 11.64 -13.04
N LEU A 179 -1.52 12.85 -12.60
CA LEU A 179 -2.39 13.07 -11.44
C LEU A 179 -3.84 12.60 -11.70
N ILE A 180 -4.36 12.80 -12.91
CA ILE A 180 -5.68 12.28 -13.30
C ILE A 180 -5.67 10.75 -13.29
N TRP A 181 -4.61 10.15 -13.81
CA TRP A 181 -4.41 8.71 -13.81
C TRP A 181 -4.37 8.14 -12.40
N LEU A 182 -3.59 8.77 -11.51
CA LEU A 182 -3.51 8.43 -10.08
C LEU A 182 -4.90 8.42 -9.43
N ALA A 183 -5.67 9.51 -9.61
CA ALA A 183 -7.01 9.63 -9.05
C ALA A 183 -7.97 8.55 -9.58
N THR A 184 -7.89 8.27 -10.88
CA THR A 184 -8.72 7.26 -11.55
C THR A 184 -8.40 5.87 -11.03
N CYS A 185 -7.12 5.52 -10.88
CA CYS A 185 -6.68 4.23 -10.37
C CYS A 185 -7.04 4.04 -8.89
N ALA A 186 -6.84 5.08 -8.07
CA ALA A 186 -7.20 5.03 -6.65
C ALA A 186 -8.72 4.85 -6.47
N LEU A 187 -9.53 5.62 -7.20
CA LEU A 187 -10.99 5.50 -7.18
C LEU A 187 -11.45 4.12 -7.70
N GLY A 188 -10.88 3.63 -8.80
CA GLY A 188 -11.21 2.33 -9.36
C GLY A 188 -10.90 1.17 -8.40
N ALA A 189 -9.78 1.25 -7.69
CA ALA A 189 -9.42 0.29 -6.66
C ALA A 189 -10.44 0.30 -5.51
N ASP A 190 -10.79 1.49 -5.00
CA ASP A 190 -11.74 1.66 -3.91
C ASP A 190 -13.14 1.14 -4.26
N LEU A 191 -13.64 1.48 -5.44
CA LEU A 191 -14.93 0.99 -5.95
C LEU A 191 -14.96 -0.53 -6.15
N SER A 192 -13.82 -1.16 -6.42
CA SER A 192 -13.70 -2.62 -6.56
C SER A 192 -13.56 -3.35 -5.22
N GLY A 193 -13.47 -2.61 -4.10
CA GLY A 193 -13.26 -3.16 -2.76
C GLY A 193 -11.80 -3.45 -2.42
N LEU A 194 -10.86 -2.92 -3.21
CA LEU A 194 -9.46 -2.78 -2.82
C LEU A 194 -9.26 -1.45 -2.10
N HIS A 195 -8.22 -1.36 -1.31
CA HIS A 195 -7.90 -0.08 -0.68
C HIS A 195 -7.34 0.89 -1.75
N PHE A 196 -7.74 2.17 -1.73
CA PHE A 196 -7.34 3.19 -2.70
C PHE A 196 -5.81 3.33 -2.85
N MET A 197 -5.04 3.03 -1.80
CA MET A 197 -3.57 3.04 -1.85
C MET A 197 -3.00 2.00 -2.82
N VAL A 198 -3.70 0.85 -3.01
CA VAL A 198 -3.29 -0.15 -4.00
C VAL A 198 -3.39 0.44 -5.41
N GLY A 199 -4.51 1.13 -5.71
CA GLY A 199 -4.67 1.84 -6.97
C GLY A 199 -3.64 2.94 -7.17
N ALA A 200 -3.32 3.70 -6.12
CA ALA A 200 -2.29 4.73 -6.15
C ALA A 200 -0.88 4.17 -6.40
N PHE A 201 -0.55 3.03 -5.81
CA PHE A 201 0.75 2.37 -6.00
C PHE A 201 0.91 1.79 -7.41
N LEU A 202 -0.17 1.25 -7.96
CA LEU A 202 -0.17 0.65 -9.30
C LEU A 202 -0.13 1.71 -10.43
N ALA A 203 -0.62 2.94 -10.14
CA ALA A 203 -0.72 4.03 -11.11
C ALA A 203 0.64 4.57 -11.55
#